data_05bb8f6a7e9100a9a65aec75e1a94069
#
_entry.id   05bb8f6a7e9100a9a65aec75e1a94069
#
_cell.length_a   1.000
_cell.length_b   1.000
_cell.length_c   1.000
_cell.angle_alpha   90.00
_cell.angle_beta   90.00
_cell.angle_gamma   90.00
#
_symmetry.space_group_name_H-M   'P 1'
#
loop_
_entity.id
_entity.type
_entity.pdbx_description
1 polymer ?
#
loop_
_entity_poly.entity_id
_entity_poly.type
_entity_poly.pdbx_seq_one_letter_code
_entity_poly.pdbx_strand_id
1 'polypeptide(L)'
;MSNEIAKFVIVAICLLIAARNKEYALNRRDSAILTAGLVCTLIADFFLIILFVYPPGLVFFAAVQILYVLRFGGKRAALLTPFAVILPTIFFVISGDMLVALAIGYAQLFVFSYICMLVALKRKVYPSPNRILIFTGMTLFVLCDISVAVWNLGRMGVIANETVSELAVSAIWLFYAPSQICLALSGHKFAKRGSSYGRN
;
A
#
# COMPACT_ATOMS: atom_id res chain seq x y z
N MET A 1 4.01 22.70 -0.39
CA MET A 1 2.52 22.63 -0.51
C MET A 1 2.05 22.06 -1.84
N SER A 2 2.54 22.51 -3.01
CA SER A 2 2.14 21.97 -4.32
C SER A 2 2.41 20.46 -4.49
N ASN A 3 3.56 19.99 -4.01
CA ASN A 3 3.96 18.60 -4.14
C ASN A 3 3.10 17.63 -3.32
N GLU A 4 2.67 17.98 -2.13
CA GLU A 4 1.86 17.10 -1.27
C GLU A 4 0.45 16.91 -1.84
N ILE A 5 -0.13 17.99 -2.40
CA ILE A 5 -1.43 17.91 -3.08
C ILE A 5 -1.34 16.97 -4.29
N ALA A 6 -0.21 16.94 -5.00
CA ALA A 6 -0.03 16.05 -6.15
C ALA A 6 -0.11 14.56 -5.76
N LYS A 7 0.41 14.13 -4.60
CA LYS A 7 0.26 12.74 -4.10
C LYS A 7 -1.22 12.40 -3.93
N PHE A 8 -1.96 13.26 -3.25
CA PHE A 8 -3.39 13.09 -3.02
C PHE A 8 -4.18 12.97 -4.34
N VAL A 9 -3.87 13.85 -5.30
CA VAL A 9 -4.50 13.83 -6.65
C VAL A 9 -4.19 12.53 -7.39
N ILE A 10 -2.94 12.03 -7.33
CA ILE A 10 -2.54 10.77 -7.98
C ILE A 10 -3.37 9.60 -7.43
N VAL A 11 -3.53 9.51 -6.11
CA VAL A 11 -4.34 8.44 -5.50
C VAL A 11 -5.80 8.58 -5.88
N ALA A 12 -6.35 9.80 -5.93
CA ALA A 12 -7.71 10.05 -6.40
C ALA A 12 -7.91 9.58 -7.85
N ILE A 13 -6.95 9.86 -8.74
CA ILE A 13 -6.96 9.37 -10.13
C ILE A 13 -6.89 7.84 -10.16
N CYS A 14 -6.01 7.22 -9.37
CA CYS A 14 -5.90 5.77 -9.27
C CYS A 14 -7.21 5.13 -8.81
N LEU A 15 -7.90 5.74 -7.83
CA LEU A 15 -9.21 5.31 -7.36
C LEU A 15 -10.27 5.42 -8.47
N LEU A 16 -10.30 6.52 -9.22
CA LEU A 16 -11.21 6.69 -10.35
C LEU A 16 -10.99 5.63 -11.43
N ILE A 17 -9.72 5.34 -11.76
CA ILE A 17 -9.36 4.29 -12.72
C ILE A 17 -9.87 2.93 -12.22
N ALA A 18 -9.58 2.57 -10.98
CA ALA A 18 -10.01 1.29 -10.40
C ALA A 18 -11.54 1.17 -10.33
N ALA A 19 -12.25 2.26 -9.99
CA ALA A 19 -13.71 2.29 -9.88
C ALA A 19 -14.41 2.20 -11.26
N ARG A 20 -13.88 2.86 -12.29
CA ARG A 20 -14.43 2.81 -13.66
C ARG A 20 -14.21 1.47 -14.35
N ASN A 21 -13.14 0.78 -14.01
CA ASN A 21 -12.75 -0.47 -14.66
C ASN A 21 -13.44 -1.71 -14.10
N LYS A 22 -14.58 -1.59 -13.41
CA LYS A 22 -15.31 -2.74 -12.83
C LYS A 22 -15.74 -3.77 -13.86
N GLU A 23 -16.08 -3.36 -15.08
CA GLU A 23 -16.44 -4.25 -16.18
C GLU A 23 -15.23 -5.04 -16.71
N TYR A 24 -14.05 -4.47 -16.62
CA TYR A 24 -12.77 -5.06 -17.02
C TYR A 24 -12.01 -5.65 -15.83
N ALA A 25 -12.67 -5.84 -14.69
CA ALA A 25 -12.03 -6.39 -13.52
C ALA A 25 -11.63 -7.86 -13.74
N LEU A 26 -10.43 -8.22 -13.29
CA LEU A 26 -9.94 -9.60 -13.30
C LEU A 26 -10.88 -10.52 -12.51
N ASN A 27 -11.34 -10.04 -11.35
CA ASN A 27 -12.30 -10.67 -10.46
C ASN A 27 -13.06 -9.58 -9.69
N ARG A 28 -14.40 -9.67 -9.59
CA ARG A 28 -15.23 -8.69 -8.88
C ARG A 28 -14.80 -8.50 -7.41
N ARG A 29 -14.47 -9.59 -6.71
CA ARG A 29 -14.01 -9.54 -5.32
C ARG A 29 -12.65 -8.84 -5.22
N ASP A 30 -11.69 -9.19 -6.06
CA ASP A 30 -10.35 -8.59 -6.09
C ASP A 30 -10.45 -7.08 -6.36
N SER A 31 -11.25 -6.68 -7.34
CA SER A 31 -11.49 -5.28 -7.68
C SER A 31 -12.16 -4.51 -6.54
N ALA A 32 -13.14 -5.11 -5.84
CA ALA A 32 -13.80 -4.47 -4.70
C ALA A 32 -12.82 -4.23 -3.54
N ILE A 33 -11.99 -5.21 -3.22
CA ILE A 33 -10.98 -5.10 -2.15
C ILE A 33 -9.92 -4.05 -2.53
N LEU A 34 -9.44 -4.07 -3.78
CA LEU A 34 -8.51 -3.07 -4.29
C LEU A 34 -9.08 -1.65 -4.22
N THR A 35 -10.32 -1.46 -4.67
CA THR A 35 -11.01 -0.16 -4.61
C THR A 35 -11.17 0.30 -3.16
N ALA A 36 -11.56 -0.57 -2.24
CA ALA A 36 -11.65 -0.26 -0.82
C ALA A 36 -10.26 0.13 -0.25
N GLY A 37 -9.20 -0.58 -0.65
CA GLY A 37 -7.82 -0.22 -0.29
C GLY A 37 -7.45 1.19 -0.75
N LEU A 38 -7.73 1.55 -2.01
CA LEU A 38 -7.46 2.88 -2.54
C LEU A 38 -8.29 3.98 -1.84
N VAL A 39 -9.55 3.69 -1.45
CA VAL A 39 -10.35 4.61 -0.62
C VAL A 39 -9.68 4.83 0.72
N CYS A 40 -9.28 3.75 1.41
CA CYS A 40 -8.56 3.88 2.69
C CYS A 40 -7.24 4.65 2.54
N THR A 41 -6.49 4.40 1.44
CA THR A 41 -5.26 5.15 1.14
C THR A 41 -5.55 6.65 0.97
N LEU A 42 -6.60 7.00 0.21
CA LEU A 42 -6.98 8.39 0.00
C LEU A 42 -7.38 9.09 1.32
N ILE A 43 -8.10 8.38 2.20
CA ILE A 43 -8.46 8.89 3.53
C ILE A 43 -7.21 9.03 4.41
N ALA A 44 -6.29 8.06 4.37
CA ALA A 44 -5.04 8.14 5.09
C ALA A 44 -4.22 9.36 4.66
N ASP A 45 -4.06 9.56 3.34
CA ASP A 45 -3.36 10.71 2.77
C ASP A 45 -4.03 12.03 3.16
N PHE A 46 -5.36 12.08 3.21
CA PHE A 46 -6.09 13.27 3.67
C PHE A 46 -5.68 13.64 5.11
N PHE A 47 -5.61 12.66 6.02
CA PHE A 47 -5.18 12.93 7.39
C PHE A 47 -3.69 13.29 7.47
N LEU A 48 -2.82 12.59 6.75
CA LEU A 48 -1.37 12.77 6.85
C LEU A 48 -0.87 14.00 6.10
N ILE A 49 -1.45 14.29 4.93
CA ILE A 49 -0.92 15.28 3.99
C ILE A 49 -1.69 16.61 4.08
N ILE A 50 -3.01 16.56 4.29
CA ILE A 50 -3.85 17.75 4.30
C ILE A 50 -4.06 18.26 5.73
N LEU A 51 -4.39 17.37 6.67
CA LEU A 51 -4.67 17.74 8.06
C LEU A 51 -3.45 17.67 8.98
N PHE A 52 -2.38 17.00 8.55
CA PHE A 52 -1.17 16.76 9.36
C PHE A 52 -1.46 16.03 10.69
N VAL A 53 -2.47 15.15 10.70
CA VAL A 53 -2.88 14.35 11.86
C VAL A 53 -2.45 12.90 11.65
N TYR A 54 -1.38 12.47 12.31
CA TYR A 54 -0.73 11.19 12.06
C TYR A 54 -1.52 9.96 12.56
N PRO A 55 -2.11 9.93 13.78
CA PRO A 55 -2.73 8.71 14.29
C PRO A 55 -3.85 8.15 13.40
N PRO A 56 -4.87 8.90 12.98
CA PRO A 56 -5.90 8.38 12.09
C PRO A 56 -5.34 7.99 10.72
N GLY A 57 -4.35 8.71 10.19
CA GLY A 57 -3.69 8.35 8.94
C GLY A 57 -3.06 6.96 9.01
N LEU A 58 -2.31 6.64 10.08
CA LEU A 58 -1.73 5.32 10.30
C LEU A 58 -2.78 4.22 10.48
N VAL A 59 -3.91 4.51 11.15
CA VAL A 59 -5.02 3.55 11.28
C VAL A 59 -5.60 3.22 9.91
N PHE A 60 -5.83 4.20 9.04
CA PHE A 60 -6.31 3.93 7.68
C PHE A 60 -5.28 3.19 6.83
N PHE A 61 -3.97 3.49 6.95
CA PHE A 61 -2.95 2.69 6.28
C PHE A 61 -2.87 1.26 6.82
N ALA A 62 -3.08 1.04 8.11
CA ALA A 62 -3.21 -0.30 8.68
C ALA A 62 -4.41 -1.05 8.06
N ALA A 63 -5.55 -0.36 7.87
CA ALA A 63 -6.71 -0.92 7.18
C ALA A 63 -6.40 -1.30 5.72
N VAL A 64 -5.59 -0.50 5.00
CA VAL A 64 -5.09 -0.85 3.66
C VAL A 64 -4.33 -2.17 3.69
N GLN A 65 -3.45 -2.37 4.66
CA GLN A 65 -2.67 -3.62 4.77
C GLN A 65 -3.55 -4.83 5.09
N ILE A 66 -4.57 -4.66 5.94
CA ILE A 66 -5.57 -5.71 6.20
C ILE A 66 -6.33 -6.08 4.92
N LEU A 67 -6.71 -5.10 4.11
CA LEU A 67 -7.34 -5.33 2.81
C LEU A 67 -6.40 -6.05 1.84
N TYR A 68 -5.10 -5.75 1.84
CA TYR A 68 -4.13 -6.47 1.03
C TYR A 68 -3.88 -7.89 1.55
N VAL A 69 -3.85 -8.13 2.87
CA VAL A 69 -3.86 -9.49 3.43
C VAL A 69 -5.09 -10.26 2.94
N LEU A 70 -6.27 -9.63 2.99
CA LEU A 70 -7.52 -10.24 2.50
C LEU A 70 -7.49 -10.51 0.99
N ARG A 71 -6.89 -9.60 0.20
CA ARG A 71 -6.75 -9.70 -1.24
C ARG A 71 -5.86 -10.88 -1.64
N PHE A 72 -4.67 -10.98 -1.04
CA PHE A 72 -3.65 -11.94 -1.43
C PHE A 72 -3.72 -13.26 -0.65
N GLY A 73 -3.99 -13.21 0.65
CA GLY A 73 -4.04 -14.37 1.54
C GLY A 73 -5.44 -14.95 1.76
N GLY A 74 -6.48 -14.18 1.42
CA GLY A 74 -7.87 -14.57 1.62
C GLY A 74 -8.34 -14.48 3.07
N LYS A 75 -9.57 -14.95 3.34
CA LYS A 75 -10.22 -14.83 4.65
C LYS A 75 -9.41 -15.50 5.79
N ARG A 76 -8.78 -16.66 5.53
CA ARG A 76 -8.00 -17.38 6.57
C ARG A 76 -6.78 -16.58 7.02
N ALA A 77 -6.08 -15.94 6.09
CA ALA A 77 -4.96 -15.07 6.44
C ALA A 77 -5.44 -13.80 7.18
N ALA A 78 -6.56 -13.22 6.77
CA ALA A 78 -7.14 -12.06 7.43
C ALA A 78 -7.51 -12.32 8.91
N LEU A 79 -7.86 -13.55 9.29
CA LEU A 79 -8.11 -13.93 10.68
C LEU A 79 -6.86 -13.84 11.58
N LEU A 80 -5.67 -13.78 10.99
CA LEU A 80 -4.40 -13.62 11.72
C LEU A 80 -4.03 -12.15 11.97
N THR A 81 -4.70 -11.20 11.30
CA THR A 81 -4.37 -9.77 11.46
C THR A 81 -4.54 -9.21 12.88
N PRO A 82 -5.47 -9.70 13.74
CA PRO A 82 -5.55 -9.24 15.11
C PRO A 82 -4.27 -9.48 15.94
N PHE A 83 -3.46 -10.47 15.59
CA PHE A 83 -2.17 -10.70 16.25
C PHE A 83 -1.17 -9.54 16.06
N ALA A 84 -1.35 -8.74 15.01
CA ALA A 84 -0.53 -7.54 14.79
C ALA A 84 -0.80 -6.42 15.82
N VAL A 85 -1.81 -6.57 16.69
CA VAL A 85 -2.10 -5.62 17.78
C VAL A 85 -1.27 -5.93 19.03
N ILE A 86 -0.79 -7.16 19.21
CA ILE A 86 -0.12 -7.61 20.43
C ILE A 86 1.15 -6.80 20.70
N LEU A 87 2.09 -6.78 19.76
CA LEU A 87 3.38 -6.08 19.96
C LEU A 87 3.22 -4.56 20.10
N PRO A 88 2.39 -3.87 19.29
CA PRO A 88 2.08 -2.46 19.50
C PRO A 88 1.49 -2.17 20.89
N THR A 89 0.60 -3.02 21.38
CA THR A 89 0.00 -2.86 22.70
C THR A 89 1.06 -2.99 23.81
N ILE A 90 1.92 -4.00 23.73
CA ILE A 90 3.04 -4.17 24.68
C ILE A 90 3.94 -2.93 24.64
N PHE A 91 4.30 -2.45 23.45
CA PHE A 91 5.13 -1.27 23.30
C PHE A 91 4.45 -0.03 23.91
N PHE A 92 3.16 0.18 23.63
CA PHE A 92 2.40 1.31 24.16
C PHE A 92 2.35 1.29 25.70
N VAL A 93 2.12 0.12 26.29
CA VAL A 93 2.10 -0.03 27.75
C VAL A 93 3.45 0.32 28.38
N ILE A 94 4.55 -0.02 27.71
CA ILE A 94 5.91 0.25 28.24
C ILE A 94 6.34 1.70 28.00
N SER A 95 6.09 2.25 26.82
CA SER A 95 6.62 3.57 26.39
C SER A 95 5.65 4.72 26.54
N GLY A 96 4.32 4.45 26.55
CA GLY A 96 3.28 5.46 26.48
C GLY A 96 3.16 6.16 25.10
N ASP A 97 3.98 5.79 24.13
CA ASP A 97 3.98 6.43 22.79
C ASP A 97 3.03 5.73 21.83
N MET A 98 1.83 6.30 21.70
CA MET A 98 0.79 5.80 20.82
C MET A 98 1.19 5.87 19.33
N LEU A 99 1.93 6.90 18.92
CA LEU A 99 2.27 7.07 17.51
C LEU A 99 3.24 5.99 17.05
N VAL A 100 4.28 5.72 17.86
CA VAL A 100 5.24 4.65 17.57
C VAL A 100 4.58 3.28 17.66
N ALA A 101 3.67 3.06 18.62
CA ALA A 101 2.90 1.82 18.69
C ALA A 101 2.07 1.57 17.43
N LEU A 102 1.36 2.60 16.93
CA LEU A 102 0.61 2.51 15.66
C LEU A 102 1.53 2.23 14.47
N ALA A 103 2.70 2.87 14.41
CA ALA A 103 3.68 2.64 13.37
C ALA A 103 4.22 1.20 13.37
N ILE A 104 4.47 0.61 14.55
CA ILE A 104 4.84 -0.80 14.71
C ILE A 104 3.74 -1.72 14.19
N GLY A 105 2.48 -1.47 14.59
CA GLY A 105 1.33 -2.26 14.14
C GLY A 105 1.14 -2.21 12.63
N TYR A 106 1.25 -1.02 12.05
CA TYR A 106 1.23 -0.82 10.62
C TYR A 106 2.34 -1.61 9.92
N ALA A 107 3.59 -1.49 10.39
CA ALA A 107 4.73 -2.19 9.79
C ALA A 107 4.57 -3.71 9.82
N GLN A 108 4.06 -4.27 10.93
CA GLN A 108 3.76 -5.71 11.02
C GLN A 108 2.71 -6.16 10.01
N LEU A 109 1.60 -5.42 9.89
CA LEU A 109 0.56 -5.70 8.90
C LEU A 109 1.10 -5.60 7.49
N PHE A 110 1.99 -4.63 7.23
CA PHE A 110 2.63 -4.46 5.93
C PHE A 110 3.52 -5.65 5.57
N VAL A 111 4.40 -6.08 6.47
CA VAL A 111 5.23 -7.28 6.26
C VAL A 111 4.34 -8.50 6.01
N PHE A 112 3.26 -8.65 6.77
CA PHE A 112 2.34 -9.77 6.61
C PHE A 112 1.62 -9.74 5.26
N SER A 113 1.13 -8.58 4.83
CA SER A 113 0.48 -8.42 3.51
C SER A 113 1.46 -8.71 2.36
N TYR A 114 2.73 -8.29 2.51
CA TYR A 114 3.79 -8.56 1.54
C TYR A 114 4.10 -10.06 1.43
N ILE A 115 4.19 -10.77 2.55
CA ILE A 115 4.36 -12.23 2.56
C ILE A 115 3.16 -12.92 1.88
N CYS A 116 1.92 -12.52 2.19
CA CYS A 116 0.72 -13.03 1.52
C CYS A 116 0.78 -12.80 0.01
N MET A 117 1.23 -11.64 -0.43
CA MET A 117 1.43 -11.31 -1.84
C MET A 117 2.45 -12.27 -2.48
N LEU A 118 3.63 -12.45 -1.89
CA LEU A 118 4.66 -13.35 -2.43
C LEU A 118 4.14 -14.79 -2.59
N VAL A 119 3.38 -15.28 -1.60
CA VAL A 119 2.75 -16.61 -1.65
C VAL A 119 1.72 -16.69 -2.78
N ALA A 120 0.87 -15.67 -2.94
CA ALA A 120 -0.13 -15.61 -4.01
C ALA A 120 0.53 -15.60 -5.40
N LEU A 121 1.61 -14.84 -5.57
CA LEU A 121 2.37 -14.78 -6.82
C LEU A 121 3.08 -16.10 -7.14
N LYS A 122 3.69 -16.76 -6.14
CA LYS A 122 4.29 -18.09 -6.28
C LYS A 122 3.25 -19.13 -6.70
N ARG A 123 2.04 -19.06 -6.15
CA ARG A 123 0.90 -19.94 -6.52
C ARG A 123 0.25 -19.58 -7.86
N LYS A 124 0.74 -18.57 -8.56
CA LYS A 124 0.21 -18.09 -9.85
C LYS A 124 -1.28 -17.74 -9.81
N VAL A 125 -1.77 -17.22 -8.68
CA VAL A 125 -3.18 -16.81 -8.50
C VAL A 125 -3.58 -15.72 -9.50
N TYR A 126 -2.63 -14.90 -9.92
CA TYR A 126 -2.82 -13.81 -10.88
C TYR A 126 -2.17 -14.12 -12.23
N PRO A 127 -2.74 -13.67 -13.37
CA PRO A 127 -2.08 -13.78 -14.68
C PRO A 127 -0.80 -12.93 -14.73
N SER A 128 0.07 -13.21 -15.73
CA SER A 128 1.42 -12.64 -15.80
C SER A 128 1.46 -11.11 -15.72
N PRO A 129 0.68 -10.31 -16.49
CA PRO A 129 0.71 -8.86 -16.40
C PRO A 129 0.37 -8.36 -14.99
N ASN A 130 -0.69 -8.92 -14.38
CA ASN A 130 -1.15 -8.53 -13.04
C ASN A 130 -0.12 -8.89 -11.97
N ARG A 131 0.58 -10.05 -12.09
CA ARG A 131 1.64 -10.44 -11.16
C ARG A 131 2.77 -9.44 -11.12
N ILE A 132 3.21 -8.97 -12.30
CA ILE A 132 4.28 -7.97 -12.40
C ILE A 132 3.83 -6.67 -11.75
N LEU A 133 2.63 -6.19 -12.07
CA LEU A 133 2.09 -4.96 -11.50
C LEU A 133 1.92 -5.04 -9.97
N ILE A 134 1.42 -6.17 -9.45
CA ILE A 134 1.29 -6.40 -8.00
C ILE A 134 2.67 -6.38 -7.35
N PHE A 135 3.63 -7.15 -7.88
CA PHE A 135 4.98 -7.23 -7.32
C PHE A 135 5.67 -5.87 -7.32
N THR A 136 5.69 -5.20 -8.48
CA THR A 136 6.31 -3.88 -8.61
C THR A 136 5.62 -2.86 -7.70
N GLY A 137 4.29 -2.80 -7.71
CA GLY A 137 3.52 -1.87 -6.88
C GLY A 137 3.78 -2.06 -5.39
N MET A 138 3.72 -3.30 -4.88
CA MET A 138 3.99 -3.59 -3.47
C MET A 138 5.45 -3.34 -3.09
N THR A 139 6.42 -3.66 -3.96
CA THR A 139 7.84 -3.40 -3.69
C THR A 139 8.13 -1.90 -3.65
N LEU A 140 7.59 -1.13 -4.59
CA LEU A 140 7.72 0.34 -4.57
C LEU A 140 7.04 0.94 -3.32
N PHE A 141 5.94 0.35 -2.86
CA PHE A 141 5.29 0.79 -1.63
C PHE A 141 6.19 0.54 -0.41
N VAL A 142 6.84 -0.64 -0.30
CA VAL A 142 7.86 -0.91 0.75
C VAL A 142 8.95 0.15 0.71
N LEU A 143 9.51 0.44 -0.47
CA LEU A 143 10.59 1.42 -0.60
C LEU A 143 10.13 2.83 -0.20
N CYS A 144 8.90 3.20 -0.54
CA CYS A 144 8.28 4.44 -0.09
C CYS A 144 8.23 4.50 1.45
N ASP A 145 7.72 3.46 2.10
CA ASP A 145 7.56 3.43 3.55
C ASP A 145 8.90 3.42 4.31
N ILE A 146 9.90 2.71 3.78
CA ILE A 146 11.27 2.80 4.30
C ILE A 146 11.78 4.24 4.21
N SER A 147 11.51 4.92 3.09
CA SER A 147 11.91 6.32 2.92
C SER A 147 11.18 7.25 3.90
N VAL A 148 9.88 7.01 4.15
CA VAL A 148 9.11 7.73 5.19
C VAL A 148 9.70 7.50 6.58
N ALA A 149 10.08 6.25 6.91
CA ALA A 149 10.71 5.92 8.18
C ALA A 149 12.07 6.62 8.34
N VAL A 150 12.93 6.58 7.32
CA VAL A 150 14.23 7.26 7.32
C VAL A 150 14.06 8.78 7.52
N TRP A 151 13.13 9.40 6.80
CA TRP A 151 12.84 10.83 6.96
C TRP A 151 12.37 11.18 8.37
N ASN A 152 11.47 10.37 8.97
CA ASN A 152 11.01 10.61 10.34
C ASN A 152 12.15 10.43 11.36
N LEU A 153 13.02 9.43 11.21
CA LEU A 153 14.19 9.23 12.06
C LEU A 153 15.18 10.40 11.96
N GLY A 154 15.32 10.99 10.76
CA GLY A 154 16.08 12.23 10.58
C GLY A 154 15.48 13.40 11.37
N ARG A 155 14.15 13.60 11.31
CA ARG A 155 13.45 14.64 12.06
C ARG A 155 13.54 14.47 13.58
N MET A 156 13.63 13.24 14.05
CA MET A 156 13.82 12.91 15.48
C MET A 156 15.28 13.06 15.94
N GLY A 157 16.21 13.42 15.04
CA GLY A 157 17.63 13.55 15.35
C GLY A 157 18.37 12.21 15.51
N VAL A 158 17.70 11.07 15.20
CA VAL A 158 18.34 9.74 15.26
C VAL A 158 19.33 9.58 14.11
N ILE A 159 19.00 10.12 12.94
CA ILE A 159 19.91 10.20 11.79
C ILE A 159 20.38 11.63 11.65
N ALA A 160 21.65 11.87 11.95
CA ALA A 160 22.25 13.23 11.93
C ALA A 160 22.63 13.74 10.52
N ASN A 161 22.47 12.91 9.48
CA ASN A 161 22.88 13.27 8.12
C ASN A 161 21.72 13.90 7.35
N GLU A 162 21.77 15.22 7.13
CA GLU A 162 20.75 15.99 6.40
C GLU A 162 20.58 15.50 4.95
N THR A 163 21.67 15.15 4.26
CA THR A 163 21.62 14.62 2.88
C THR A 163 20.77 13.35 2.80
N VAL A 164 20.86 12.46 3.80
CA VAL A 164 20.04 11.24 3.86
C VAL A 164 18.56 11.58 4.01
N SER A 165 18.23 12.57 4.82
CA SER A 165 16.85 13.04 5.01
C SER A 165 16.27 13.66 3.73
N GLU A 166 17.04 14.46 3.00
CA GLU A 166 16.62 15.06 1.73
C GLU A 166 16.43 14.01 0.63
N LEU A 167 17.35 13.03 0.54
CA LEU A 167 17.21 11.90 -0.38
C LEU A 167 15.96 11.07 -0.06
N ALA A 168 15.66 10.86 1.23
CA ALA A 168 14.47 10.15 1.66
C ALA A 168 13.18 10.85 1.20
N VAL A 169 13.11 12.19 1.30
CA VAL A 169 11.95 12.95 0.79
C VAL A 169 11.78 12.77 -0.71
N SER A 170 12.87 12.82 -1.48
CA SER A 170 12.84 12.62 -2.93
C SER A 170 12.42 11.18 -3.28
N ALA A 171 12.91 10.19 -2.54
CA ALA A 171 12.59 8.78 -2.71
C ALA A 171 11.11 8.47 -2.40
N ILE A 172 10.50 9.12 -1.40
CA ILE A 172 9.06 9.00 -1.13
C ILE A 172 8.26 9.34 -2.40
N TRP A 173 8.60 10.43 -3.08
CA TRP A 173 7.94 10.83 -4.33
C TRP A 173 8.15 9.84 -5.46
N LEU A 174 9.39 9.41 -5.65
CA LEU A 174 9.77 8.48 -6.71
C LEU A 174 9.05 7.14 -6.59
N PHE A 175 8.81 6.66 -5.37
CA PHE A 175 8.23 5.35 -5.14
C PHE A 175 6.72 5.37 -4.95
N TYR A 176 6.15 6.41 -4.33
CA TYR A 176 4.74 6.46 -3.99
C TYR A 176 3.83 6.44 -5.22
N ALA A 177 4.01 7.40 -6.11
CA ALA A 177 3.14 7.55 -7.29
C ALA A 177 3.16 6.30 -8.20
N PRO A 178 4.31 5.75 -8.62
CA PRO A 178 4.33 4.53 -9.41
C PRO A 178 3.75 3.31 -8.67
N SER A 179 3.92 3.21 -7.34
CA SER A 179 3.34 2.12 -6.56
C SER A 179 1.83 2.11 -6.66
N GLN A 180 1.18 3.27 -6.44
CA GLN A 180 -0.28 3.40 -6.48
C GLN A 180 -0.83 3.14 -7.89
N ILE A 181 -0.14 3.60 -8.94
CA ILE A 181 -0.52 3.33 -10.33
C ILE A 181 -0.44 1.82 -10.63
N CYS A 182 0.67 1.16 -10.29
CA CYS A 182 0.83 -0.27 -10.50
C CYS A 182 -0.24 -1.08 -9.75
N LEU A 183 -0.53 -0.72 -8.49
CA LEU A 183 -1.55 -1.39 -7.70
C LEU A 183 -2.95 -1.17 -8.27
N ALA A 184 -3.30 0.06 -8.68
CA ALA A 184 -4.60 0.35 -9.29
C ALA A 184 -4.82 -0.45 -10.58
N LEU A 185 -3.81 -0.52 -11.45
CA LEU A 185 -3.86 -1.27 -12.70
C LEU A 185 -3.84 -2.79 -12.49
N SER A 186 -3.34 -3.27 -11.35
CA SER A 186 -3.19 -4.71 -11.08
C SER A 186 -4.51 -5.47 -10.98
N GLY A 187 -5.63 -4.79 -10.78
CA GLY A 187 -6.98 -5.38 -10.78
C GLY A 187 -7.60 -5.52 -12.17
N HIS A 188 -6.97 -4.99 -13.21
CA HIS A 188 -7.51 -4.93 -14.56
C HIS A 188 -7.27 -6.23 -15.34
N LYS A 189 -8.26 -6.64 -16.14
CA LYS A 189 -8.16 -7.79 -17.05
C LYS A 189 -7.51 -7.34 -18.35
N PHE A 190 -6.24 -7.68 -18.53
CA PHE A 190 -5.56 -7.44 -19.80
C PHE A 190 -6.00 -8.47 -20.83
N ALA A 191 -6.43 -8.01 -22.02
CA ALA A 191 -6.76 -8.89 -23.13
C ALA A 191 -5.52 -9.70 -23.51
N LYS A 192 -5.66 -11.02 -23.71
CA LYS A 192 -4.58 -11.83 -24.31
C LYS A 192 -4.29 -11.30 -25.72
N ARG A 193 -3.14 -10.72 -25.91
CA ARG A 193 -2.62 -10.36 -27.24
C ARG A 193 -2.34 -11.67 -27.96
N GLY A 194 -3.20 -12.06 -28.91
CA GLY A 194 -2.91 -13.17 -29.79
C GLY A 194 -3.88 -14.35 -29.71
N SER A 195 -5.03 -14.22 -30.35
CA SER A 195 -5.77 -15.36 -30.92
C SER A 195 -6.54 -14.92 -32.17
N SER A 196 -5.85 -14.17 -33.03
CA SER A 196 -6.39 -13.84 -34.38
C SER A 196 -5.52 -14.40 -35.50
N TYR A 197 -4.88 -15.56 -35.28
CA TYR A 197 -4.25 -16.30 -36.39
C TYR A 197 -4.92 -17.66 -36.48
N GLY A 198 -5.84 -17.81 -37.44
CA GLY A 198 -6.37 -19.11 -37.83
C GLY A 198 -7.89 -19.22 -37.87
N ARG A 199 -8.55 -18.46 -38.74
CA ARG A 199 -9.77 -18.89 -39.44
C ARG A 199 -9.62 -18.40 -40.88
N ASN A 200 -9.01 -19.22 -41.65
CA ASN A 200 -9.26 -19.34 -43.09
C ASN A 200 -9.90 -20.70 -43.33
#